data_9142bb3628b1e936cd55d8959b89b5e5
#
_entry.id   9142bb3628b1e936cd55d8959b89b5e5
#
_cell.length_a   1.000
_cell.length_b   1.000
_cell.length_c   1.000
_cell.angle_alpha   90.00
_cell.angle_beta   90.00
_cell.angle_gamma   90.00
#
_symmetry.space_group_name_H-M   'P 1'
#
loop_
_entity.id
_entity.type
_entity.pdbx_description
1 polymer ?
#
loop_
_entity_poly.entity_id
_entity_poly.type
_entity_poly.pdbx_seq_one_letter_code
_entity_poly.pdbx_strand_id
1 'polypeptide(L)'
;MLPGPVVFGIIHMYGLMIGIGLAIGFAILAFYFKKKGIDDKFSDFVFMNGIISVLLGFLSATLFQAFYNYIENPDKGFNFGSGMTFLGGLIGGVVCFLVIYFIMYKRYETRLYEVLSIIPCTIVMAHGFGRIGCFFAGCCYGVPTDSFLGVTFPGHSQAVHPTMLYEAAFLFILFGVFTFLLFKYDFKHNMSLYLVSYGIFRFLLEFIRGDHRGELLGFISPSQTWSALMVILGVALYFLTDRFYKKKAVKKTEE
;
A
#
# COMPACT_ATOMS: atom_id res chain seq x y z
N MET A 1 -2.96 25.10 -15.16
CA MET A 1 -2.71 23.91 -16.00
C MET A 1 -2.16 22.82 -15.09
N LEU A 2 -2.83 21.67 -14.97
CA LEU A 2 -2.24 20.51 -14.30
C LEU A 2 -1.03 20.06 -15.12
N PRO A 3 0.10 19.69 -14.47
CA PRO A 3 1.24 19.16 -15.19
C PRO A 3 0.80 17.91 -15.96
N GLY A 4 1.23 17.81 -17.23
CA GLY A 4 0.86 16.70 -18.10
C GLY A 4 1.28 15.34 -17.50
N PRO A 5 0.65 14.24 -17.93
CA PRO A 5 0.93 12.90 -17.40
C PRO A 5 2.35 12.40 -17.75
N VAL A 6 3.07 13.12 -18.62
CA VAL A 6 4.39 12.73 -19.13
C VAL A 6 5.39 13.86 -18.97
N VAL A 7 6.53 13.60 -18.35
CA VAL A 7 7.67 14.51 -18.22
C VAL A 7 8.72 14.16 -19.27
N PHE A 8 9.27 15.17 -19.95
CA PHE A 8 10.23 15.01 -21.05
C PHE A 8 9.78 14.06 -22.19
N GLY A 9 8.44 13.88 -22.37
CA GLY A 9 7.90 13.04 -23.45
C GLY A 9 8.08 11.51 -23.27
N ILE A 10 8.73 11.07 -22.19
CA ILE A 10 9.12 9.65 -22.00
C ILE A 10 8.68 9.09 -20.64
N ILE A 11 8.75 9.91 -19.59
CA ILE A 11 8.53 9.43 -18.21
C ILE A 11 7.10 9.72 -17.79
N HIS A 12 6.33 8.66 -17.56
CA HIS A 12 5.00 8.78 -16.97
C HIS A 12 5.09 9.19 -15.50
N MET A 13 4.49 10.33 -15.14
CA MET A 13 4.48 10.85 -13.76
C MET A 13 3.96 9.82 -12.75
N TYR A 14 3.02 8.99 -13.13
CA TYR A 14 2.51 7.90 -12.28
C TYR A 14 3.62 6.93 -11.87
N GLY A 15 4.39 6.42 -12.83
CA GLY A 15 5.51 5.52 -12.57
C GLY A 15 6.63 6.18 -11.76
N LEU A 16 6.93 7.45 -12.07
CA LEU A 16 7.92 8.23 -11.32
C LEU A 16 7.56 8.37 -9.84
N MET A 17 6.30 8.71 -9.54
CA MET A 17 5.82 8.84 -8.16
C MET A 17 5.89 7.51 -7.41
N ILE A 18 5.52 6.40 -8.04
CA ILE A 18 5.67 5.06 -7.43
C ILE A 18 7.15 4.78 -7.14
N GLY A 19 8.04 5.05 -8.10
CA GLY A 19 9.49 4.86 -7.93
C GLY A 19 10.06 5.68 -6.76
N ILE A 20 9.68 6.95 -6.65
CA ILE A 20 10.05 7.83 -5.54
C ILE A 20 9.52 7.26 -4.22
N GLY A 21 8.26 6.87 -4.16
CA GLY A 21 7.63 6.31 -2.96
C GLY A 21 8.33 5.04 -2.48
N LEU A 22 8.69 4.14 -3.40
CA LEU A 22 9.45 2.92 -3.10
C LEU A 22 10.86 3.25 -2.61
N ALA A 23 11.58 4.15 -3.29
CA ALA A 23 12.93 4.56 -2.89
C ALA A 23 12.95 5.15 -1.47
N ILE A 24 12.00 6.03 -1.14
CA ILE A 24 11.84 6.58 0.20
C ILE A 24 11.49 5.47 1.19
N GLY A 25 10.59 4.54 0.84
CA GLY A 25 10.23 3.40 1.68
C GLY A 25 11.45 2.55 2.03
N PHE A 26 12.30 2.22 1.06
CA PHE A 26 13.55 1.49 1.29
C PHE A 26 14.55 2.31 2.13
N ALA A 27 14.65 3.61 1.91
CA ALA A 27 15.52 4.48 2.73
C ALA A 27 15.07 4.52 4.21
N ILE A 28 13.78 4.59 4.47
CA ILE A 28 13.20 4.52 5.83
C ILE A 28 13.53 3.18 6.48
N LEU A 29 13.40 2.08 5.74
CA LEU A 29 13.71 0.74 6.22
C LEU A 29 15.20 0.62 6.57
N ALA A 30 16.11 1.12 5.70
CA ALA A 30 17.54 1.14 5.94
C ALA A 30 17.90 1.95 7.20
N PHE A 31 17.32 3.13 7.33
CA PHE A 31 17.50 3.97 8.51
C PHE A 31 17.07 3.26 9.80
N TYR A 32 15.91 2.60 9.78
CA TYR A 32 15.39 1.84 10.92
C TYR A 32 16.32 0.68 11.28
N PHE A 33 16.77 -0.11 10.31
CA PHE A 33 17.67 -1.25 10.54
C PHE A 33 18.98 -0.80 11.17
N LYS A 34 19.61 0.25 10.64
CA LYS A 34 20.80 0.85 11.20
C LYS A 34 20.59 1.34 12.63
N LYS A 35 19.46 2.02 12.90
CA LYS A 35 19.15 2.57 14.23
C LYS A 35 18.89 1.47 15.28
N LYS A 36 18.30 0.34 14.85
CA LYS A 36 18.01 -0.81 15.75
C LYS A 36 19.15 -1.82 15.86
N GLY A 37 20.24 -1.63 15.11
CA GLY A 37 21.35 -2.59 15.10
C GLY A 37 20.94 -3.96 14.53
N ILE A 38 20.06 -3.97 13.54
CA ILE A 38 19.66 -5.21 12.86
C ILE A 38 20.86 -5.76 12.10
N ASP A 39 21.06 -7.10 12.18
CA ASP A 39 22.13 -7.81 11.49
C ASP A 39 22.17 -7.48 9.99
N ASP A 40 23.37 -7.17 9.48
CA ASP A 40 23.57 -6.74 8.09
C ASP A 40 23.12 -7.82 7.09
N LYS A 41 23.38 -9.10 7.39
CA LYS A 41 22.97 -10.20 6.51
C LYS A 41 21.44 -10.31 6.39
N PHE A 42 20.74 -10.10 7.50
CA PHE A 42 19.28 -10.09 7.49
C PHE A 42 18.76 -8.83 6.79
N SER A 43 19.41 -7.69 7.00
CA SER A 43 19.10 -6.44 6.32
C SER A 43 19.20 -6.60 4.80
N ASP A 44 20.35 -7.08 4.30
CA ASP A 44 20.58 -7.33 2.87
C ASP A 44 19.57 -8.31 2.28
N PHE A 45 19.24 -9.36 3.04
CA PHE A 45 18.21 -10.30 2.64
C PHE A 45 16.84 -9.63 2.49
N VAL A 46 16.41 -8.81 3.45
CA VAL A 46 15.10 -8.14 3.40
C VAL A 46 15.05 -7.15 2.23
N PHE A 47 16.16 -6.41 1.97
CA PHE A 47 16.25 -5.51 0.82
C PHE A 47 16.18 -6.26 -0.49
N MET A 48 16.99 -7.30 -0.67
CA MET A 48 17.00 -8.09 -1.91
C MET A 48 15.65 -8.77 -2.14
N ASN A 49 15.09 -9.41 -1.10
CA ASN A 49 13.77 -10.01 -1.16
C ASN A 49 12.68 -8.98 -1.46
N GLY A 50 12.76 -7.80 -0.87
CA GLY A 50 11.85 -6.69 -1.13
C GLY A 50 11.89 -6.25 -2.60
N ILE A 51 13.06 -6.06 -3.19
CA ILE A 51 13.23 -5.70 -4.61
C ILE A 51 12.64 -6.79 -5.51
N ILE A 52 12.99 -8.05 -5.27
CA ILE A 52 12.47 -9.19 -6.05
C ILE A 52 10.94 -9.23 -5.95
N SER A 53 10.40 -9.05 -4.74
CA SER A 53 8.96 -9.08 -4.49
C SER A 53 8.21 -7.94 -5.17
N VAL A 54 8.80 -6.75 -5.24
CA VAL A 54 8.25 -5.61 -6.00
C VAL A 54 8.22 -5.93 -7.49
N LEU A 55 9.31 -6.44 -8.06
CA LEU A 55 9.37 -6.80 -9.49
C LEU A 55 8.36 -7.90 -9.85
N LEU A 56 8.29 -8.96 -9.04
CA LEU A 56 7.32 -10.04 -9.24
C LEU A 56 5.89 -9.58 -8.95
N GLY A 57 5.70 -8.62 -8.05
CA GLY A 57 4.42 -7.96 -7.83
C GLY A 57 3.93 -7.21 -9.08
N PHE A 58 4.78 -6.47 -9.76
CA PHE A 58 4.43 -5.83 -11.03
C PHE A 58 4.05 -6.85 -12.11
N LEU A 59 4.82 -7.94 -12.22
CA LEU A 59 4.49 -9.04 -13.13
C LEU A 59 3.12 -9.65 -12.78
N SER A 60 2.88 -9.93 -11.51
CA SER A 60 1.60 -10.44 -11.00
C SER A 60 0.45 -9.48 -11.31
N ALA A 61 0.63 -8.16 -11.12
CA ALA A 61 -0.37 -7.14 -11.45
C ALA A 61 -0.80 -7.20 -12.92
N THR A 62 0.17 -7.35 -13.82
CA THR A 62 -0.06 -7.46 -15.27
C THR A 62 -0.76 -8.77 -15.63
N LEU A 63 -0.35 -9.89 -15.02
CA LEU A 63 -0.97 -11.21 -15.23
C LEU A 63 -2.42 -11.22 -14.77
N PHE A 64 -2.73 -10.68 -13.58
CA PHE A 64 -4.08 -10.59 -13.07
C PHE A 64 -4.97 -9.71 -13.96
N GLN A 65 -4.45 -8.59 -14.48
CA GLN A 65 -5.20 -7.74 -15.39
C GLN A 65 -5.49 -8.44 -16.70
N ALA A 66 -4.49 -9.11 -17.29
CA ALA A 66 -4.66 -9.87 -18.52
C ALA A 66 -5.69 -11.01 -18.35
N PHE A 67 -5.68 -11.70 -17.21
CA PHE A 67 -6.63 -12.74 -16.87
C PHE A 67 -8.04 -12.19 -16.69
N TYR A 68 -8.19 -11.07 -15.98
CA TYR A 68 -9.48 -10.40 -15.80
C TYR A 68 -10.09 -10.00 -17.15
N ASN A 69 -9.30 -9.36 -18.02
CA ASN A 69 -9.77 -8.97 -19.35
C ASN A 69 -10.13 -10.16 -20.25
N TYR A 70 -9.41 -11.27 -20.11
CA TYR A 70 -9.74 -12.50 -20.83
C TYR A 70 -11.09 -13.09 -20.38
N ILE A 71 -11.39 -13.05 -19.08
CA ILE A 71 -12.69 -13.50 -18.56
C ILE A 71 -13.83 -12.61 -19.07
N GLU A 72 -13.63 -11.29 -19.10
CA GLU A 72 -14.66 -10.36 -19.59
C GLU A 72 -14.86 -10.41 -21.12
N ASN A 73 -13.80 -10.67 -21.88
CA ASN A 73 -13.82 -10.66 -23.34
C ASN A 73 -12.95 -11.79 -23.91
N PRO A 74 -13.39 -13.05 -23.86
CA PRO A 74 -12.62 -14.20 -24.31
C PRO A 74 -12.17 -14.10 -25.79
N ASP A 75 -12.98 -13.48 -26.63
CA ASP A 75 -12.75 -13.33 -28.08
C ASP A 75 -11.52 -12.46 -28.40
N LYS A 76 -11.07 -11.59 -27.47
CA LYS A 76 -9.89 -10.73 -27.67
C LYS A 76 -8.58 -11.42 -27.31
N GLY A 77 -8.63 -12.65 -26.80
CA GLY A 77 -7.46 -13.39 -26.37
C GLY A 77 -6.75 -12.79 -25.15
N PHE A 78 -5.60 -13.33 -24.81
CA PHE A 78 -4.81 -12.92 -23.66
C PHE A 78 -3.92 -11.72 -24.04
N ASN A 79 -4.14 -10.55 -23.43
CA ASN A 79 -3.40 -9.32 -23.74
C ASN A 79 -2.70 -8.75 -22.49
N PHE A 80 -1.37 -8.75 -22.49
CA PHE A 80 -0.54 -8.23 -21.40
C PHE A 80 -0.40 -6.71 -21.38
N GLY A 81 -0.78 -6.00 -22.44
CA GLY A 81 -0.63 -4.54 -22.58
C GLY A 81 -1.81 -3.73 -22.01
N SER A 82 -2.78 -4.36 -21.39
CA SER A 82 -4.08 -3.75 -21.02
C SER A 82 -4.12 -3.08 -19.64
N GLY A 83 -2.98 -2.88 -18.99
CA GLY A 83 -2.87 -2.24 -17.67
C GLY A 83 -2.38 -3.18 -16.56
N MET A 84 -2.55 -2.72 -15.32
CA MET A 84 -2.10 -3.45 -14.11
C MET A 84 -3.16 -3.37 -13.01
N THR A 85 -3.46 -4.50 -12.39
CA THR A 85 -4.39 -4.57 -11.26
C THR A 85 -3.61 -4.40 -9.95
N PHE A 86 -3.90 -3.35 -9.18
CA PHE A 86 -3.24 -3.09 -7.90
C PHE A 86 -3.32 -4.29 -6.95
N LEU A 87 -4.51 -4.90 -6.80
CA LEU A 87 -4.72 -6.03 -5.90
C LEU A 87 -3.88 -7.26 -6.32
N GLY A 88 -3.80 -7.55 -7.62
CA GLY A 88 -2.96 -8.63 -8.15
C GLY A 88 -1.48 -8.41 -7.83
N GLY A 89 -1.00 -7.17 -7.95
CA GLY A 89 0.36 -6.79 -7.61
C GLY A 89 0.66 -6.91 -6.12
N LEU A 90 -0.26 -6.43 -5.28
CA LEU A 90 -0.13 -6.50 -3.82
C LEU A 90 -0.08 -7.96 -3.34
N ILE A 91 -1.04 -8.78 -3.77
CA ILE A 91 -1.09 -10.20 -3.38
C ILE A 91 0.16 -10.93 -3.87
N GLY A 92 0.52 -10.78 -5.14
CA GLY A 92 1.69 -11.44 -5.73
C GLY A 92 2.99 -11.04 -5.05
N GLY A 93 3.19 -9.75 -4.76
CA GLY A 93 4.36 -9.25 -4.05
C GLY A 93 4.46 -9.77 -2.61
N VAL A 94 3.35 -9.72 -1.86
CA VAL A 94 3.32 -10.23 -0.47
C VAL A 94 3.55 -11.73 -0.43
N VAL A 95 2.90 -12.51 -1.29
CA VAL A 95 3.08 -13.97 -1.35
C VAL A 95 4.53 -14.31 -1.72
N CYS A 96 5.10 -13.63 -2.72
CA CYS A 96 6.49 -13.83 -3.12
C CYS A 96 7.44 -13.54 -1.94
N PHE A 97 7.28 -12.41 -1.26
CA PHE A 97 8.10 -12.05 -0.10
C PHE A 97 8.03 -13.11 1.00
N LEU A 98 6.84 -13.56 1.33
CA LEU A 98 6.64 -14.56 2.38
C LEU A 98 7.21 -15.93 2.00
N VAL A 99 7.01 -16.37 0.74
CA VAL A 99 7.57 -17.65 0.26
C VAL A 99 9.09 -17.63 0.35
N ILE A 100 9.76 -16.60 -0.17
CA ILE A 100 11.22 -16.48 -0.10
C ILE A 100 11.67 -16.41 1.38
N TYR A 101 10.96 -15.63 2.21
CA TYR A 101 11.27 -15.55 3.62
C TYR A 101 11.18 -16.92 4.31
N PHE A 102 10.10 -17.67 4.13
CA PHE A 102 9.93 -18.98 4.78
C PHE A 102 10.91 -20.06 4.27
N ILE A 103 11.40 -19.93 3.05
CA ILE A 103 12.48 -20.82 2.55
C ILE A 103 13.81 -20.50 3.25
N MET A 104 14.09 -19.22 3.49
CA MET A 104 15.42 -18.76 3.93
C MET A 104 15.51 -18.38 5.42
N TYR A 105 14.39 -18.25 6.15
CA TYR A 105 14.37 -17.67 7.51
C TYR A 105 15.28 -18.39 8.53
N LYS A 106 15.53 -19.70 8.34
CA LYS A 106 16.40 -20.48 9.25
C LYS A 106 17.87 -20.06 9.18
N ARG A 107 18.27 -19.32 8.14
CA ARG A 107 19.65 -18.85 7.93
C ARG A 107 19.98 -17.57 8.74
N TYR A 108 18.97 -16.94 9.34
CA TYR A 108 19.11 -15.66 10.02
C TYR A 108 18.68 -15.75 11.48
N GLU A 109 19.39 -15.06 12.38
CA GLU A 109 19.03 -14.95 13.79
C GLU A 109 17.85 -14.01 13.99
N THR A 110 17.88 -12.84 13.32
CA THR A 110 16.78 -11.87 13.33
C THR A 110 15.54 -12.43 12.63
N ARG A 111 14.39 -12.21 13.22
CA ARG A 111 13.12 -12.70 12.70
C ARG A 111 12.26 -11.55 12.15
N LEU A 112 11.44 -11.86 11.13
CA LEU A 112 10.56 -10.88 10.47
C LEU A 112 9.69 -10.11 11.46
N TYR A 113 9.20 -10.76 12.54
CA TYR A 113 8.37 -10.07 13.53
C TYR A 113 9.07 -8.92 14.25
N GLU A 114 10.41 -8.91 14.29
CA GLU A 114 11.20 -7.84 14.92
C GLU A 114 11.19 -6.55 14.08
N VAL A 115 10.94 -6.69 12.79
CA VAL A 115 10.88 -5.59 11.84
C VAL A 115 9.46 -5.29 11.33
N LEU A 116 8.46 -6.09 11.72
CA LEU A 116 7.07 -5.88 11.26
C LEU A 116 6.50 -4.51 11.61
N SER A 117 6.97 -3.88 12.69
CA SER A 117 6.48 -2.58 13.16
C SER A 117 6.87 -1.41 12.22
N ILE A 118 7.97 -1.55 11.44
CA ILE A 118 8.39 -0.51 10.47
C ILE A 118 7.67 -0.66 9.12
N ILE A 119 7.23 -1.86 8.75
CA ILE A 119 6.64 -2.14 7.44
C ILE A 119 5.47 -1.19 7.11
N PRO A 120 4.52 -0.90 8.02
CA PRO A 120 3.44 0.05 7.73
C PRO A 120 3.93 1.45 7.41
N CYS A 121 5.04 1.91 8.02
CA CYS A 121 5.62 3.21 7.70
C CYS A 121 6.09 3.27 6.24
N THR A 122 6.70 2.18 5.74
CA THR A 122 7.14 2.11 4.34
C THR A 122 5.95 1.99 3.39
N ILE A 123 4.93 1.22 3.76
CA ILE A 123 3.71 1.04 2.96
C ILE A 123 2.97 2.38 2.79
N VAL A 124 2.68 3.10 3.88
CA VAL A 124 1.91 4.35 3.79
C VAL A 124 2.65 5.42 3.00
N MET A 125 3.97 5.46 3.08
CA MET A 125 4.80 6.37 2.30
C MET A 125 4.72 6.05 0.81
N ALA A 126 4.99 4.81 0.41
CA ALA A 126 4.91 4.39 -0.98
C ALA A 126 3.49 4.55 -1.56
N HIS A 127 2.47 4.23 -0.76
CA HIS A 127 1.06 4.37 -1.14
C HIS A 127 0.68 5.85 -1.33
N GLY A 128 1.10 6.74 -0.43
CA GLY A 128 0.84 8.18 -0.54
C GLY A 128 1.41 8.77 -1.84
N PHE A 129 2.65 8.43 -2.19
CA PHE A 129 3.23 8.82 -3.48
C PHE A 129 2.49 8.21 -4.68
N GLY A 130 2.04 6.96 -4.57
CA GLY A 130 1.19 6.34 -5.59
C GLY A 130 -0.11 7.13 -5.82
N ARG A 131 -0.72 7.69 -4.76
CA ARG A 131 -1.91 8.54 -4.88
C ARG A 131 -1.61 9.91 -5.51
N ILE A 132 -0.45 10.48 -5.24
CA ILE A 132 0.03 11.65 -6.00
C ILE A 132 0.19 11.28 -7.49
N GLY A 133 0.71 10.09 -7.79
CA GLY A 133 0.77 9.56 -9.15
C GLY A 133 -0.61 9.49 -9.83
N CYS A 134 -1.65 9.03 -9.12
CA CYS A 134 -3.03 9.02 -9.60
C CYS A 134 -3.53 10.44 -9.95
N PHE A 135 -3.14 11.45 -9.18
CA PHE A 135 -3.48 12.84 -9.46
C PHE A 135 -2.90 13.31 -10.81
N PHE A 136 -1.62 13.03 -11.08
CA PHE A 136 -1.01 13.36 -12.37
C PHE A 136 -1.58 12.55 -13.53
N ALA A 137 -2.05 11.32 -13.27
CA ALA A 137 -2.73 10.50 -14.27
C ALA A 137 -4.18 10.93 -14.53
N GLY A 138 -4.75 11.84 -13.73
CA GLY A 138 -6.12 12.31 -13.87
C GLY A 138 -7.16 11.21 -13.62
N CYS A 139 -6.87 10.26 -12.70
CA CYS A 139 -7.76 9.15 -12.38
C CYS A 139 -8.15 9.14 -10.90
N CYS A 140 -9.20 8.37 -10.55
CA CYS A 140 -9.60 8.16 -9.16
C CYS A 140 -10.15 9.40 -8.45
N TYR A 141 -10.71 10.34 -9.16
CA TYR A 141 -11.36 11.55 -8.62
C TYR A 141 -12.74 11.22 -8.02
N GLY A 142 -13.28 12.18 -7.29
CA GLY A 142 -14.59 12.10 -6.65
C GLY A 142 -15.72 12.71 -7.47
N VAL A 143 -16.86 12.86 -6.84
CA VAL A 143 -18.05 13.52 -7.41
C VAL A 143 -17.79 14.99 -7.72
N PRO A 144 -18.58 15.64 -8.62
CA PRO A 144 -18.53 17.07 -8.86
C PRO A 144 -18.70 17.87 -7.55
N THR A 145 -18.00 19.01 -7.48
CA THR A 145 -18.01 19.86 -6.28
C THR A 145 -17.78 21.31 -6.60
N ASP A 146 -18.45 22.19 -5.85
CA ASP A 146 -18.22 23.65 -5.86
C ASP A 146 -17.25 24.07 -4.74
N SER A 147 -16.65 23.10 -4.03
CA SER A 147 -15.69 23.38 -2.97
C SER A 147 -14.42 24.04 -3.53
N PHE A 148 -13.79 24.93 -2.74
CA PHE A 148 -12.49 25.54 -3.08
C PHE A 148 -11.36 24.51 -3.27
N LEU A 149 -11.53 23.27 -2.79
CA LEU A 149 -10.60 22.15 -3.03
C LEU A 149 -10.87 21.43 -4.35
N GLY A 150 -11.95 21.79 -5.07
CA GLY A 150 -12.28 21.18 -6.36
C GLY A 150 -11.19 21.39 -7.40
N VAL A 151 -10.92 20.38 -8.21
CA VAL A 151 -9.93 20.39 -9.29
C VAL A 151 -10.62 20.02 -10.60
N THR A 152 -10.42 20.80 -11.65
CA THR A 152 -10.89 20.48 -12.99
C THR A 152 -9.80 19.74 -13.75
N PHE A 153 -10.02 18.45 -14.05
CA PHE A 153 -9.12 17.64 -14.85
C PHE A 153 -9.34 17.86 -16.35
N PRO A 154 -8.32 17.67 -17.20
CA PRO A 154 -8.49 17.73 -18.65
C PRO A 154 -9.62 16.81 -19.12
N GLY A 155 -10.53 17.33 -19.94
CA GLY A 155 -11.70 16.58 -20.42
C GLY A 155 -12.94 16.63 -19.51
N HIS A 156 -12.85 17.24 -18.31
CA HIS A 156 -13.99 17.46 -17.43
C HIS A 156 -14.52 18.90 -17.56
N SER A 157 -15.85 19.05 -17.59
CA SER A 157 -16.53 20.35 -17.64
C SER A 157 -16.72 20.99 -16.26
N GLN A 158 -16.61 20.20 -15.19
CA GLN A 158 -16.85 20.61 -13.80
C GLN A 158 -15.66 20.25 -12.92
N ALA A 159 -15.48 21.00 -11.82
CA ALA A 159 -14.53 20.64 -10.78
C ALA A 159 -15.04 19.41 -10.00
N VAL A 160 -14.11 18.54 -9.65
CA VAL A 160 -14.38 17.30 -8.89
C VAL A 160 -13.52 17.23 -7.64
N HIS A 161 -13.97 16.49 -6.63
CA HIS A 161 -13.15 16.23 -5.44
C HIS A 161 -11.86 15.49 -5.82
N PRO A 162 -10.66 16.00 -5.52
CA PRO A 162 -9.40 15.29 -5.72
C PRO A 162 -9.18 14.23 -4.63
N THR A 163 -10.02 13.20 -4.61
CA THR A 163 -10.04 12.17 -3.56
C THR A 163 -8.69 11.47 -3.40
N MET A 164 -7.90 11.35 -4.48
CA MET A 164 -6.55 10.82 -4.42
C MET A 164 -5.60 11.71 -3.59
N LEU A 165 -5.77 13.05 -3.58
CA LEU A 165 -4.97 13.94 -2.73
C LEU A 165 -5.42 13.87 -1.27
N TYR A 166 -6.71 13.70 -1.00
CA TYR A 166 -7.20 13.48 0.37
C TYR A 166 -6.61 12.20 0.94
N GLU A 167 -6.58 11.14 0.13
CA GLU A 167 -5.97 9.86 0.50
C GLU A 167 -4.45 9.99 0.70
N ALA A 168 -3.74 10.70 -0.17
CA ALA A 168 -2.31 10.96 -0.01
C ALA A 168 -2.01 11.73 1.29
N ALA A 169 -2.75 12.80 1.56
CA ALA A 169 -2.61 13.59 2.80
C ALA A 169 -2.83 12.72 4.04
N PHE A 170 -3.89 11.92 4.07
CA PHE A 170 -4.15 10.99 5.16
C PHE A 170 -3.02 9.99 5.37
N LEU A 171 -2.49 9.40 4.30
CA LEU A 171 -1.37 8.45 4.36
C LEU A 171 -0.08 9.10 4.88
N PHE A 172 0.22 10.34 4.51
CA PHE A 172 1.38 11.05 5.05
C PHE A 172 1.20 11.43 6.53
N ILE A 173 -0.03 11.74 6.96
CA ILE A 173 -0.33 11.92 8.39
C ILE A 173 -0.11 10.60 9.14
N LEU A 174 -0.61 9.48 8.61
CA LEU A 174 -0.36 8.16 9.20
C LEU A 174 1.13 7.82 9.27
N PHE A 175 1.90 8.17 8.25
CA PHE A 175 3.36 8.02 8.28
C PHE A 175 3.98 8.75 9.47
N GLY A 176 3.61 10.02 9.67
CA GLY A 176 4.07 10.81 10.83
C GLY A 176 3.68 10.15 12.16
N VAL A 177 2.45 9.71 12.29
CA VAL A 177 1.95 9.03 13.50
C VAL A 177 2.70 7.72 13.76
N PHE A 178 2.82 6.86 12.74
CA PHE A 178 3.45 5.54 12.89
C PHE A 178 4.94 5.64 13.21
N THR A 179 5.66 6.56 12.55
CA THR A 179 7.07 6.80 12.85
C THR A 179 7.26 7.37 14.25
N PHE A 180 6.42 8.32 14.66
CA PHE A 180 6.45 8.85 16.01
C PHE A 180 6.21 7.76 17.06
N LEU A 181 5.17 6.95 16.91
CA LEU A 181 4.84 5.86 17.83
C LEU A 181 5.96 4.82 17.88
N LEU A 182 6.52 4.47 16.73
CA LEU A 182 7.59 3.48 16.63
C LEU A 182 8.89 3.96 17.30
N PHE A 183 9.33 5.20 17.00
CA PHE A 183 10.62 5.68 17.46
C PHE A 183 10.61 6.20 18.89
N LYS A 184 9.48 6.72 19.37
CA LYS A 184 9.33 7.25 20.74
C LYS A 184 8.88 6.19 21.73
N TYR A 185 7.96 5.30 21.33
CA TYR A 185 7.31 4.36 22.25
C TYR A 185 7.62 2.89 21.92
N ASP A 186 8.44 2.61 20.90
CA ASP A 186 8.70 1.25 20.40
C ASP A 186 7.41 0.45 20.12
N PHE A 187 6.40 1.15 19.59
CA PHE A 187 5.07 0.61 19.38
C PHE A 187 5.09 -0.52 18.33
N LYS A 188 4.62 -1.70 18.71
CA LYS A 188 4.73 -2.92 17.89
C LYS A 188 3.52 -3.19 16.98
N HIS A 189 2.39 -2.51 17.21
CA HIS A 189 1.12 -2.80 16.53
C HIS A 189 0.80 -1.85 15.37
N ASN A 190 1.82 -1.23 14.75
CA ASN A 190 1.62 -0.31 13.63
C ASN A 190 0.86 -0.96 12.46
N MET A 191 1.04 -2.27 12.19
CA MET A 191 0.32 -2.98 11.12
C MET A 191 -1.19 -3.05 11.42
N SER A 192 -1.55 -3.38 12.66
CA SER A 192 -2.95 -3.38 13.08
C SER A 192 -3.57 -1.98 12.98
N LEU A 193 -2.83 -0.97 13.45
CA LEU A 193 -3.25 0.43 13.39
C LEU A 193 -3.44 0.90 11.94
N TYR A 194 -2.53 0.51 11.02
CA TYR A 194 -2.67 0.80 9.60
C TYR A 194 -3.94 0.20 9.01
N LEU A 195 -4.17 -1.10 9.23
CA LEU A 195 -5.33 -1.79 8.67
C LEU A 195 -6.65 -1.18 9.16
N VAL A 196 -6.73 -0.83 10.46
CA VAL A 196 -7.94 -0.22 11.04
C VAL A 196 -8.12 1.20 10.52
N SER A 197 -7.10 2.06 10.67
CA SER A 197 -7.23 3.49 10.33
C SER A 197 -7.44 3.71 8.83
N TYR A 198 -6.67 3.00 7.98
CA TYR A 198 -6.84 3.11 6.54
C TYR A 198 -8.15 2.46 6.08
N GLY A 199 -8.55 1.33 6.66
CA GLY A 199 -9.84 0.70 6.34
C GLY A 199 -11.02 1.63 6.63
N ILE A 200 -11.04 2.28 7.80
CA ILE A 200 -12.09 3.26 8.14
C ILE A 200 -12.06 4.45 7.17
N PHE A 201 -10.89 5.05 6.98
CA PHE A 201 -10.75 6.19 6.07
C PHE A 201 -11.20 5.86 4.64
N ARG A 202 -10.76 4.70 4.11
CA ARG A 202 -11.08 4.27 2.75
C ARG A 202 -12.57 3.95 2.58
N PHE A 203 -13.21 3.39 3.61
CA PHE A 203 -14.65 3.17 3.65
C PHE A 203 -15.41 4.51 3.55
N LEU A 204 -15.00 5.52 4.32
CA LEU A 204 -15.63 6.84 4.31
C LEU A 204 -15.36 7.60 3.01
N LEU A 205 -14.15 7.52 2.47
CA LEU A 205 -13.78 8.18 1.23
C LEU A 205 -14.64 7.70 0.05
N GLU A 206 -15.11 6.46 0.07
CA GLU A 206 -15.91 5.89 -1.01
C GLU A 206 -17.23 6.63 -1.24
N PHE A 207 -17.80 7.27 -0.22
CA PHE A 207 -19.05 8.04 -0.35
C PHE A 207 -18.91 9.30 -1.21
N ILE A 208 -17.72 9.82 -1.36
CA ILE A 208 -17.42 11.01 -2.19
C ILE A 208 -16.69 10.66 -3.49
N ARG A 209 -16.50 9.38 -3.79
CA ARG A 209 -15.92 8.93 -5.07
C ARG A 209 -16.96 8.98 -6.17
N GLY A 210 -16.53 9.37 -7.38
CA GLY A 210 -17.38 9.51 -8.55
C GLY A 210 -17.29 8.34 -9.55
N ASP A 211 -16.37 7.40 -9.35
CA ASP A 211 -16.16 6.27 -10.25
C ASP A 211 -17.06 5.08 -9.87
N HIS A 212 -17.99 4.73 -10.76
CA HIS A 212 -18.83 3.52 -10.61
C HIS A 212 -17.97 2.26 -10.78
N ARG A 213 -17.80 1.49 -9.71
CA ARG A 213 -17.03 0.23 -9.68
C ARG A 213 -17.89 -1.01 -9.49
N GLY A 214 -19.19 -0.89 -9.78
CA GLY A 214 -20.19 -1.91 -9.50
C GLY A 214 -20.61 -1.93 -8.02
N GLU A 215 -21.70 -2.61 -7.75
CA GLU A 215 -22.27 -2.80 -6.41
C GLU A 215 -22.20 -4.28 -6.06
N LEU A 216 -21.58 -4.60 -4.92
CA LEU A 216 -21.70 -5.91 -4.32
C LEU A 216 -22.95 -5.90 -3.43
N LEU A 217 -23.85 -6.85 -3.60
CA LEU A 217 -25.12 -6.94 -2.85
C LEU A 217 -26.09 -5.74 -3.06
N GLY A 218 -25.91 -4.92 -4.11
CA GLY A 218 -26.84 -3.85 -4.49
C GLY A 218 -26.78 -2.58 -3.65
N PHE A 219 -25.88 -2.48 -2.63
CA PHE A 219 -25.77 -1.28 -1.77
C PHE A 219 -24.38 -1.01 -1.19
N ILE A 220 -23.41 -1.92 -1.36
CA ILE A 220 -22.04 -1.76 -0.87
C ILE A 220 -21.06 -1.91 -2.05
N SER A 221 -20.13 -0.95 -2.18
CA SER A 221 -19.09 -1.05 -3.20
C SER A 221 -18.06 -2.15 -2.84
N PRO A 222 -17.40 -2.75 -3.83
CA PRO A 222 -16.27 -3.66 -3.58
C PRO A 222 -15.20 -3.03 -2.67
N SER A 223 -14.91 -1.73 -2.84
CA SER A 223 -13.97 -1.00 -1.98
C SER A 223 -14.40 -0.95 -0.52
N GLN A 224 -15.69 -0.72 -0.26
CA GLN A 224 -16.23 -0.71 1.11
C GLN A 224 -16.16 -2.09 1.75
N THR A 225 -16.43 -3.14 1.00
CA THR A 225 -16.31 -4.53 1.47
C THR A 225 -14.87 -4.84 1.87
N TRP A 226 -13.89 -4.53 1.00
CA TRP A 226 -12.47 -4.72 1.33
C TRP A 226 -12.03 -3.86 2.51
N SER A 227 -12.53 -2.63 2.63
CA SER A 227 -12.24 -1.73 3.75
C SER A 227 -12.76 -2.28 5.08
N ALA A 228 -13.97 -2.80 5.11
CA ALA A 228 -14.54 -3.46 6.29
C ALA A 228 -13.72 -4.71 6.68
N LEU A 229 -13.33 -5.52 5.71
CA LEU A 229 -12.46 -6.68 5.93
C LEU A 229 -11.11 -6.27 6.51
N MET A 230 -10.50 -5.18 6.01
CA MET A 230 -9.25 -4.64 6.56
C MET A 230 -9.40 -4.25 8.03
N VAL A 231 -10.51 -3.61 8.42
CA VAL A 231 -10.77 -3.25 9.82
C VAL A 231 -10.86 -4.51 10.70
N ILE A 232 -11.62 -5.51 10.27
CA ILE A 232 -11.77 -6.78 11.00
C ILE A 232 -10.41 -7.47 11.15
N LEU A 233 -9.64 -7.57 10.06
CA LEU A 233 -8.30 -8.16 10.08
C LEU A 233 -7.33 -7.37 10.96
N GLY A 234 -7.41 -6.04 10.96
CA GLY A 234 -6.58 -5.18 11.78
C GLY A 234 -6.85 -5.39 13.27
N VAL A 235 -8.12 -5.48 13.67
CA VAL A 235 -8.52 -5.78 15.05
C VAL A 235 -8.08 -7.18 15.45
N ALA A 236 -8.31 -8.19 14.61
CA ALA A 236 -7.87 -9.55 14.87
C ALA A 236 -6.34 -9.64 15.03
N LEU A 237 -5.60 -8.98 14.13
CA LEU A 237 -4.14 -8.93 14.17
C LEU A 237 -3.62 -8.26 15.45
N TYR A 238 -4.29 -7.23 15.95
CA TYR A 238 -3.94 -6.60 17.22
C TYR A 238 -3.96 -7.61 18.36
N PHE A 239 -5.05 -8.35 18.54
CA PHE A 239 -5.16 -9.33 19.62
C PHE A 239 -4.17 -10.51 19.46
N LEU A 240 -3.92 -10.95 18.23
CA LEU A 240 -2.94 -12.02 17.96
C LEU A 240 -1.51 -11.57 18.29
N THR A 241 -1.13 -10.37 17.83
CA THR A 241 0.22 -9.84 18.07
C THR A 241 0.43 -9.46 19.53
N ASP A 242 -0.57 -8.91 20.21
CA ASP A 242 -0.52 -8.58 21.64
C ASP A 242 -0.26 -9.84 22.51
N ARG A 243 -1.01 -10.92 22.24
CA ARG A 243 -0.78 -12.20 22.90
C ARG A 243 0.63 -12.75 22.64
N PHE A 244 1.10 -12.63 21.40
CA PHE A 244 2.44 -13.10 21.01
C PHE A 244 3.54 -12.32 21.72
N TYR A 245 3.46 -10.98 21.75
CA TYR A 245 4.47 -10.15 22.42
C TYR A 245 4.46 -10.32 23.93
N LYS A 246 3.29 -10.46 24.58
CA LYS A 246 3.18 -10.75 26.02
C LYS A 246 3.81 -12.09 26.37
N LYS A 247 3.52 -13.15 25.62
CA LYS A 247 4.12 -14.47 25.83
C LYS A 247 5.65 -14.47 25.71
N LYS A 248 6.18 -13.70 24.73
CA LYS A 248 7.62 -13.57 24.54
C LYS A 248 8.29 -12.76 25.65
N ALA A 249 7.63 -11.72 26.16
CA ALA A 249 8.13 -10.92 27.27
C ALA A 249 8.27 -11.76 28.55
N VAL A 250 7.28 -12.59 28.88
CA VAL A 250 7.33 -13.50 30.04
C VAL A 250 8.50 -14.49 29.92
N LYS A 251 8.66 -15.11 28.74
CA LYS A 251 9.75 -16.08 28.54
C LYS A 251 11.15 -15.47 28.71
N LYS A 252 11.33 -14.19 28.32
CA LYS A 252 12.61 -13.47 28.46
C LYS A 252 12.93 -13.07 29.92
N THR A 253 11.93 -13.09 30.80
CA THR A 253 12.11 -12.77 32.24
C THR A 253 12.44 -14.03 33.06
N GLU A 254 12.17 -15.21 32.49
CA GLU A 254 12.43 -16.51 33.10
C GLU A 254 13.81 -17.10 32.72
N GLU A 255 14.47 -16.55 31.72
CA GLU A 255 15.87 -16.83 31.29
C GLU A 255 16.85 -15.83 31.90
#